data_df9dc9308ab6b86140fc11f23c27eb2c
#
_entry.id   df9dc9308ab6b86140fc11f23c27eb2c
#
_cell.length_a   1.000
_cell.length_b   1.000
_cell.length_c   1.000
_cell.angle_alpha   90.00
_cell.angle_beta   90.00
_cell.angle_gamma   90.00
#
_symmetry.space_group_name_H-M   'P 1'
#
loop_
_entity.id
_entity.type
_entity.pdbx_description
1 polymer ?
#
loop_
_entity_poly.entity_id
_entity_poly.type
_entity_poly.pdbx_seq_one_letter_code
_entity_poly.pdbx_strand_id
1 'polypeptide(L)'
;YYLAGHSMGSFVTRRYICDYGYELDGVIVMGTGHQPAPMVFAGKVLADVVRLIKGDRYRSRLISKIMFGNYNKRIKNVRTVNDWLTRDEAVVDEYNAGKLTTFLFTVNGYRGLMNMILYVRKPRNIERIPKNLPMLMISGLDDPVGEYGKGVYRAYNSYHGHIDDIDLRLY
;
A
#
# COMPACT_ATOMS: atom_id res chain seq x y z
N TYR A 1 -20.80 10.23 1.92
CA TYR A 1 -20.15 8.92 2.09
C TYR A 1 -18.67 9.10 2.40
N TYR A 2 -18.13 8.30 3.35
CA TYR A 2 -16.70 8.25 3.65
C TYR A 2 -16.10 6.97 3.12
N LEU A 3 -14.92 7.06 2.47
CA LEU A 3 -14.19 5.90 1.98
C LEU A 3 -12.92 5.70 2.82
N ALA A 4 -12.77 4.52 3.43
CA ALA A 4 -11.57 4.15 4.17
C ALA A 4 -10.84 2.99 3.48
N GLY A 5 -9.52 3.08 3.35
CA GLY A 5 -8.70 2.00 2.81
C GLY A 5 -7.44 1.76 3.62
N HIS A 6 -7.19 0.49 3.96
CA HIS A 6 -6.02 0.07 4.73
C HIS A 6 -5.06 -0.76 3.87
N SER A 7 -3.76 -0.56 4.05
CA SER A 7 -2.68 -1.30 3.38
C SER A 7 -2.86 -1.29 1.85
N MET A 8 -3.02 -2.42 1.18
CA MET A 8 -3.33 -2.49 -0.24
C MET A 8 -4.60 -1.69 -0.58
N GLY A 9 -5.63 -1.71 0.28
CA GLY A 9 -6.85 -0.91 0.14
C GLY A 9 -6.57 0.59 0.13
N SER A 10 -5.52 1.07 0.79
CA SER A 10 -5.12 2.48 0.74
C SER A 10 -4.72 2.93 -0.67
N PHE A 11 -4.05 2.07 -1.44
CA PHE A 11 -3.72 2.36 -2.85
C PHE A 11 -4.97 2.29 -3.74
N VAL A 12 -5.91 1.38 -3.45
CA VAL A 12 -7.21 1.33 -4.14
C VAL A 12 -8.00 2.60 -3.90
N THR A 13 -8.09 3.05 -2.64
CA THR A 13 -8.74 4.30 -2.24
C THR A 13 -8.10 5.50 -2.95
N ARG A 14 -6.77 5.62 -2.90
CA ARG A 14 -6.04 6.68 -3.60
C ARG A 14 -6.24 6.65 -5.12
N ARG A 15 -6.42 5.45 -5.71
CA ARG A 15 -6.76 5.31 -7.13
C ARG A 15 -8.20 5.74 -7.40
N TYR A 16 -9.14 5.32 -6.53
CA TYR A 16 -10.56 5.63 -6.66
C TYR A 16 -10.82 7.14 -6.65
N ILE A 17 -10.24 7.86 -5.69
CA ILE A 17 -10.47 9.30 -5.56
C ILE A 17 -9.95 10.14 -6.72
N CYS A 18 -9.00 9.62 -7.52
CA CYS A 18 -8.57 10.29 -8.74
C CYS A 18 -9.68 10.37 -9.81
N ASP A 19 -10.61 9.42 -9.81
CA ASP A 19 -11.65 9.33 -10.82
C ASP A 19 -13.05 9.66 -10.27
N TYR A 20 -13.28 9.36 -8.96
CA TYR A 20 -14.60 9.40 -8.31
C TYR A 20 -14.60 10.15 -6.98
N GLY A 21 -13.58 10.97 -6.70
CA GLY A 21 -13.47 11.71 -5.44
C GLY A 21 -14.65 12.65 -5.18
N TYR A 22 -15.31 13.12 -6.22
CA TYR A 22 -16.49 14.01 -6.14
C TYR A 22 -17.74 13.33 -5.54
N GLU A 23 -17.75 11.99 -5.42
CA GLU A 23 -18.86 11.23 -4.82
C GLU A 23 -18.73 11.12 -3.29
N LEU A 24 -17.62 11.59 -2.71
CA LEU A 24 -17.26 11.37 -1.32
C LEU A 24 -17.27 12.66 -0.49
N ASP A 25 -17.72 12.52 0.76
CA ASP A 25 -17.64 13.56 1.78
C ASP A 25 -16.29 13.58 2.52
N GLY A 26 -15.48 12.53 2.37
CA GLY A 26 -14.14 12.46 2.94
C GLY A 26 -13.48 11.10 2.74
N VAL A 27 -12.16 11.03 2.94
CA VAL A 27 -11.37 9.83 2.71
C VAL A 27 -10.37 9.58 3.83
N ILE A 28 -10.23 8.29 4.22
CA ILE A 28 -9.23 7.83 5.20
C ILE A 28 -8.28 6.86 4.52
N VAL A 29 -6.99 7.19 4.51
CA VAL A 29 -5.91 6.41 3.91
C VAL A 29 -5.01 5.89 5.02
N MET A 30 -5.07 4.56 5.30
CA MET A 30 -4.36 3.95 6.42
C MET A 30 -3.24 3.02 5.95
N GLY A 31 -2.07 3.05 6.62
CA GLY A 31 -0.95 2.13 6.36
C GLY A 31 -0.50 2.16 4.90
N THR A 32 -0.41 3.35 4.33
CA THR A 32 -0.02 3.57 2.93
C THR A 32 1.48 3.75 2.80
N GLY A 33 1.97 3.77 1.56
CA GLY A 33 3.36 4.06 1.23
C GLY A 33 3.53 4.88 -0.04
N HIS A 34 4.78 5.25 -0.31
CA HIS A 34 5.18 5.94 -1.55
C HIS A 34 6.58 5.48 -1.94
N GLN A 35 6.67 4.20 -2.31
CA GLN A 35 7.93 3.56 -2.68
C GLN A 35 8.58 4.25 -3.89
N PRO A 36 9.91 4.31 -3.98
CA PRO A 36 10.62 4.90 -5.14
C PRO A 36 10.15 4.30 -6.46
N ALA A 37 9.84 5.17 -7.47
CA ALA A 37 9.32 4.70 -8.75
C ALA A 37 10.23 3.69 -9.46
N PRO A 38 11.57 3.86 -9.48
CA PRO A 38 12.45 2.89 -10.13
C PRO A 38 12.35 1.49 -9.50
N MET A 39 12.20 1.41 -8.17
CA MET A 39 12.05 0.14 -7.45
C MET A 39 10.72 -0.54 -7.82
N VAL A 40 9.63 0.21 -7.83
CA VAL A 40 8.30 -0.33 -8.21
C VAL A 40 8.29 -0.76 -9.67
N PHE A 41 8.93 0.01 -10.55
CA PHE A 41 9.04 -0.32 -11.97
C PHE A 41 9.88 -1.59 -12.19
N ALA A 42 11.02 -1.74 -11.51
CA ALA A 42 11.83 -2.95 -11.58
C ALA A 42 11.04 -4.18 -11.10
N GLY A 43 10.31 -4.06 -9.99
CA GLY A 43 9.41 -5.11 -9.51
C GLY A 43 8.33 -5.48 -10.53
N LYS A 44 7.74 -4.48 -11.22
CA LYS A 44 6.77 -4.71 -12.28
C LYS A 44 7.38 -5.44 -13.47
N VAL A 45 8.58 -5.07 -13.91
CA VAL A 45 9.29 -5.76 -15.00
C VAL A 45 9.55 -7.22 -14.62
N LEU A 46 10.01 -7.49 -13.39
CA LEU A 46 10.18 -8.86 -12.89
C LEU A 46 8.86 -9.64 -12.93
N ALA A 47 7.76 -9.03 -12.48
CA ALA A 47 6.45 -9.67 -12.55
C ALA A 47 5.99 -9.92 -13.99
N ASP A 48 6.27 -9.01 -14.92
CA ASP A 48 5.98 -9.18 -16.35
C ASP A 48 6.77 -10.35 -16.96
N VAL A 49 8.06 -10.49 -16.63
CA VAL A 49 8.89 -11.62 -17.06
C VAL A 49 8.35 -12.94 -16.50
N VAL A 50 8.07 -13.01 -15.20
CA VAL A 50 7.52 -14.22 -14.58
C VAL A 50 6.15 -14.58 -15.20
N ARG A 51 5.33 -13.58 -15.53
CA ARG A 51 4.05 -13.77 -16.21
C ARG A 51 4.21 -14.43 -17.59
N LEU A 52 5.16 -13.96 -18.37
CA LEU A 52 5.43 -14.51 -19.70
C LEU A 52 5.84 -15.99 -19.66
N ILE A 53 6.58 -16.39 -18.61
CA ILE A 53 7.11 -17.76 -18.46
C ILE A 53 6.09 -18.68 -17.76
N LYS A 54 5.36 -18.19 -16.74
CA LYS A 54 4.53 -19.00 -15.84
C LYS A 54 3.05 -18.69 -15.91
N GLY A 55 2.65 -17.63 -16.60
CA GLY A 55 1.25 -17.19 -16.76
C GLY A 55 0.74 -16.30 -15.62
N ASP A 56 -0.41 -15.67 -15.86
CA ASP A 56 -1.03 -14.66 -14.99
C ASP A 56 -1.41 -15.20 -13.59
N ARG A 57 -1.84 -16.45 -13.51
CA ARG A 57 -2.34 -17.07 -12.27
C ARG A 57 -1.24 -17.71 -11.43
N TYR A 58 0.00 -17.72 -11.91
CA TYR A 58 1.11 -18.25 -11.14
C TYR A 58 1.33 -17.47 -9.84
N ARG A 59 1.52 -18.18 -8.71
CA ARG A 59 1.77 -17.59 -7.39
C ARG A 59 3.26 -17.64 -7.10
N SER A 60 3.93 -16.49 -7.25
CA SER A 60 5.39 -16.40 -7.15
C SER A 60 5.86 -16.13 -5.72
N ARG A 61 6.48 -17.15 -5.09
CA ARG A 61 7.15 -16.97 -3.79
C ARG A 61 8.35 -16.02 -3.89
N LEU A 62 9.02 -15.97 -5.04
CA LEU A 62 10.14 -15.06 -5.27
C LEU A 62 9.69 -13.60 -5.19
N ILE A 63 8.62 -13.23 -5.92
CA ILE A 63 8.09 -11.86 -5.90
C ILE A 63 7.61 -11.51 -4.49
N SER A 64 6.91 -12.43 -3.81
CA SER A 64 6.49 -12.23 -2.43
C SER A 64 7.66 -11.96 -1.50
N LYS A 65 8.73 -12.76 -1.59
CA LYS A 65 9.93 -12.60 -0.76
C LYS A 65 10.63 -11.26 -1.02
N ILE A 66 10.70 -10.82 -2.27
CA ILE A 66 11.29 -9.52 -2.63
C ILE A 66 10.45 -8.37 -2.05
N MET A 67 9.13 -8.46 -2.13
CA MET A 67 8.22 -7.40 -1.66
C MET A 67 8.12 -7.32 -0.15
N PHE A 68 8.02 -8.45 0.55
CA PHE A 68 7.66 -8.50 1.97
C PHE A 68 8.74 -9.11 2.87
N GLY A 69 9.76 -9.73 2.30
CA GLY A 69 10.75 -10.52 3.06
C GLY A 69 11.58 -9.72 4.08
N ASN A 70 11.62 -8.40 3.94
CA ASN A 70 12.37 -7.51 4.85
C ASN A 70 11.47 -6.79 5.88
N TYR A 71 10.17 -7.07 5.93
CA TYR A 71 9.23 -6.32 6.76
C TYR A 71 9.47 -6.54 8.26
N ASN A 72 9.93 -7.72 8.65
CA ASN A 72 10.30 -8.01 10.06
C ASN A 72 11.70 -7.49 10.46
N LYS A 73 12.44 -6.80 9.59
CA LYS A 73 13.84 -6.41 9.85
C LYS A 73 14.06 -5.64 11.15
N ARG A 74 13.08 -4.88 11.62
CA ARG A 74 13.16 -4.10 12.86
C ARG A 74 12.55 -4.79 14.07
N ILE A 75 11.96 -5.97 13.89
CA ILE A 75 11.31 -6.71 14.98
C ILE A 75 12.34 -7.55 15.69
N LYS A 76 12.37 -7.42 17.02
CA LYS A 76 13.16 -8.29 17.87
C LYS A 76 12.36 -9.57 18.14
N ASN A 77 13.04 -10.71 18.19
CA ASN A 77 12.43 -12.03 18.50
C ASN A 77 11.25 -12.37 17.56
N VAL A 78 11.52 -12.33 16.25
CA VAL A 78 10.53 -12.69 15.22
C VAL A 78 10.02 -14.11 15.45
N ARG A 79 8.71 -14.28 15.61
CA ARG A 79 8.02 -15.57 15.78
C ARG A 79 7.50 -16.09 14.43
N THR A 80 6.95 -15.19 13.61
CA THR A 80 6.32 -15.52 12.33
C THR A 80 6.73 -14.54 11.23
N VAL A 81 6.44 -14.86 9.99
CA VAL A 81 6.69 -13.97 8.83
C VAL A 81 5.81 -12.72 8.82
N ASN A 82 4.74 -12.70 9.64
CA ASN A 82 3.73 -11.64 9.67
C ASN A 82 3.75 -10.79 10.95
N ASP A 83 4.77 -10.90 11.80
CA ASP A 83 4.87 -10.16 13.06
C ASP A 83 4.93 -8.63 12.85
N TRP A 84 5.31 -8.18 11.66
CA TRP A 84 5.32 -6.77 11.28
C TRP A 84 3.93 -6.12 11.20
N LEU A 85 2.85 -6.91 11.20
CA LEU A 85 1.48 -6.41 11.06
C LEU A 85 1.00 -5.61 12.27
N THR A 86 1.35 -6.08 13.47
CA THR A 86 0.94 -5.48 14.75
C THR A 86 1.83 -5.96 15.88
N ARG A 87 1.82 -5.22 17.02
CA ARG A 87 2.48 -5.64 18.27
C ARG A 87 1.66 -6.62 19.09
N ASP A 88 0.39 -6.80 18.77
CA ASP A 88 -0.49 -7.76 19.40
C ASP A 88 -0.29 -9.15 18.79
N GLU A 89 0.34 -10.03 19.55
CA GLU A 89 0.66 -11.40 19.11
C GLU A 89 -0.60 -12.23 18.83
N ALA A 90 -1.69 -12.02 19.57
CA ALA A 90 -2.94 -12.75 19.37
C ALA A 90 -3.56 -12.40 18.00
N VAL A 91 -3.50 -11.11 17.61
CA VAL A 91 -3.97 -10.66 16.28
C VAL A 91 -3.08 -11.24 15.17
N VAL A 92 -1.76 -11.33 15.36
CA VAL A 92 -0.85 -11.98 14.41
C VAL A 92 -1.19 -13.45 14.24
N ASP A 93 -1.46 -14.15 15.36
CA ASP A 93 -1.78 -15.58 15.36
C ASP A 93 -3.14 -15.83 14.66
N GLU A 94 -4.15 -15.00 14.93
CA GLU A 94 -5.43 -15.05 14.22
C GLU A 94 -5.25 -14.80 12.71
N TYR A 95 -4.46 -13.80 12.33
CA TYR A 95 -4.13 -13.53 10.93
C TYR A 95 -3.47 -14.73 10.27
N ASN A 96 -2.51 -15.38 10.94
CA ASN A 96 -1.81 -16.54 10.42
C ASN A 96 -2.70 -17.80 10.29
N ALA A 97 -3.71 -17.95 11.15
CA ALA A 97 -4.70 -19.02 11.08
C ALA A 97 -5.76 -18.79 9.97
N GLY A 98 -5.92 -17.56 9.52
CA GLY A 98 -6.95 -17.17 8.56
C GLY A 98 -6.69 -17.67 7.14
N LYS A 99 -7.65 -18.37 6.54
CA LYS A 99 -7.56 -18.86 5.15
C LYS A 99 -7.59 -17.72 4.12
N LEU A 100 -8.18 -16.57 4.48
CA LEU A 100 -8.36 -15.41 3.59
C LEU A 100 -7.26 -14.35 3.78
N THR A 101 -6.38 -14.51 4.75
CA THR A 101 -5.35 -13.53 5.12
C THR A 101 -3.95 -13.92 4.67
N THR A 102 -3.65 -15.23 4.56
CA THR A 102 -2.31 -15.75 4.29
C THR A 102 -2.10 -16.24 2.85
N PHE A 103 -2.99 -15.92 1.93
CA PHE A 103 -2.84 -16.35 0.55
C PHE A 103 -1.73 -15.60 -0.19
N LEU A 104 -1.03 -16.33 -1.05
CA LEU A 104 -0.01 -15.76 -1.92
C LEU A 104 -0.67 -15.15 -3.17
N PHE A 105 -0.37 -13.89 -3.46
CA PHE A 105 -0.90 -13.24 -4.67
C PHE A 105 -0.44 -13.94 -5.95
N THR A 106 -1.29 -13.88 -6.96
CA THR A 106 -0.90 -14.22 -8.32
C THR A 106 0.05 -13.17 -8.89
N VAL A 107 0.80 -13.52 -9.92
CA VAL A 107 1.66 -12.56 -10.64
C VAL A 107 0.86 -11.37 -11.15
N ASN A 108 -0.36 -11.62 -11.67
CA ASN A 108 -1.25 -10.54 -12.09
C ASN A 108 -1.68 -9.63 -10.94
N GLY A 109 -1.90 -10.19 -9.73
CA GLY A 109 -2.19 -9.41 -8.51
C GLY A 109 -1.03 -8.48 -8.15
N TYR A 110 0.21 -8.96 -8.17
CA TYR A 110 1.40 -8.11 -7.94
C TYR A 110 1.54 -7.01 -8.99
N ARG A 111 1.32 -7.34 -10.27
CA ARG A 111 1.33 -6.34 -11.36
C ARG A 111 0.28 -5.25 -11.16
N GLY A 112 -0.94 -5.67 -10.78
CA GLY A 112 -2.04 -4.74 -10.47
C GLY A 112 -1.67 -3.78 -9.36
N LEU A 113 -1.11 -4.29 -8.25
CA LEU A 113 -0.65 -3.47 -7.14
C LEU A 113 0.45 -2.49 -7.57
N MET A 114 1.47 -2.94 -8.30
CA MET A 114 2.56 -2.09 -8.77
C MET A 114 2.04 -1.01 -9.74
N ASN A 115 1.11 -1.34 -10.62
CA ASN A 115 0.47 -0.36 -11.49
C ASN A 115 -0.32 0.69 -10.71
N MET A 116 -1.03 0.29 -9.64
CA MET A 116 -1.71 1.24 -8.75
C MET A 116 -0.72 2.16 -8.05
N ILE A 117 0.35 1.62 -7.46
CA ILE A 117 1.39 2.42 -6.80
C ILE A 117 2.00 3.44 -7.77
N LEU A 118 2.28 3.03 -9.01
CA LEU A 118 2.79 3.93 -10.05
C LEU A 118 1.75 4.95 -10.53
N TYR A 119 0.47 4.61 -10.49
CA TYR A 119 -0.61 5.51 -10.92
C TYR A 119 -0.87 6.63 -9.92
N VAL A 120 -1.03 6.28 -8.64
CA VAL A 120 -1.44 7.22 -7.58
C VAL A 120 -0.39 8.26 -7.22
N ARG A 121 0.82 8.13 -7.74
CA ARG A 121 1.93 9.06 -7.51
C ARG A 121 2.11 10.09 -8.64
N LYS A 122 1.40 9.94 -9.76
CA LYS A 122 1.55 10.86 -10.92
C LYS A 122 0.84 12.17 -10.62
N PRO A 123 1.52 13.34 -10.74
CA PRO A 123 0.90 14.66 -10.49
C PRO A 123 -0.42 14.83 -11.24
N ARG A 124 -0.44 14.53 -12.54
CA ARG A 124 -1.64 14.62 -13.37
C ARG A 124 -2.85 13.82 -12.87
N ASN A 125 -2.63 12.75 -12.08
CA ASN A 125 -3.71 11.96 -11.51
C ASN A 125 -4.16 12.55 -10.17
N ILE A 126 -3.22 13.08 -9.38
CA ILE A 126 -3.50 13.78 -8.13
C ILE A 126 -4.32 15.05 -8.41
N GLU A 127 -3.99 15.80 -9.45
CA GLU A 127 -4.70 17.02 -9.89
C GLU A 127 -6.18 16.79 -10.24
N ARG A 128 -6.59 15.54 -10.47
CA ARG A 128 -7.98 15.17 -10.74
C ARG A 128 -8.82 15.00 -9.46
N ILE A 129 -8.18 14.91 -8.31
CA ILE A 129 -8.87 14.79 -7.02
C ILE A 129 -9.50 16.15 -6.67
N PRO A 130 -10.78 16.20 -6.23
CA PRO A 130 -11.36 17.46 -5.79
C PRO A 130 -10.54 18.07 -4.66
N LYS A 131 -10.18 19.35 -4.76
CA LYS A 131 -9.36 20.05 -3.77
C LYS A 131 -10.03 20.11 -2.40
N ASN A 132 -11.34 20.21 -2.39
CA ASN A 132 -12.16 20.28 -1.18
C ASN A 132 -12.53 18.91 -0.59
N LEU A 133 -11.99 17.78 -1.10
CA LEU A 133 -12.20 16.46 -0.51
C LEU A 133 -11.31 16.29 0.74
N PRO A 134 -11.89 16.26 1.96
CA PRO A 134 -11.10 16.07 3.17
C PRO A 134 -10.38 14.72 3.18
N MET A 135 -9.09 14.72 3.52
CA MET A 135 -8.28 13.51 3.57
C MET A 135 -7.58 13.36 4.91
N LEU A 136 -7.79 12.22 5.57
CA LEU A 136 -7.02 11.82 6.75
C LEU A 136 -6.08 10.67 6.36
N MET A 137 -4.78 10.87 6.60
CA MET A 137 -3.76 9.84 6.45
C MET A 137 -3.30 9.34 7.82
N ILE A 138 -3.33 8.01 8.03
CA ILE A 138 -2.94 7.39 9.31
C ILE A 138 -1.92 6.28 9.05
N SER A 139 -0.86 6.20 9.85
CA SER A 139 0.10 5.08 9.78
C SER A 139 0.86 4.91 11.09
N GLY A 140 1.38 3.70 11.33
CA GLY A 140 2.37 3.47 12.36
C GLY A 140 3.75 3.99 11.95
N LEU A 141 4.53 4.52 12.91
CA LEU A 141 5.93 4.89 12.68
C LEU A 141 6.82 3.66 12.44
N ASP A 142 6.41 2.50 12.94
CA ASP A 142 7.14 1.24 12.74
C ASP A 142 6.61 0.42 11.55
N ASP A 143 5.63 0.93 10.79
CA ASP A 143 5.06 0.25 9.63
C ASP A 143 6.07 0.20 8.45
N PRO A 144 6.53 -1.01 8.05
CA PRO A 144 7.46 -1.16 6.93
C PRO A 144 6.84 -0.83 5.57
N VAL A 145 5.52 -0.91 5.41
CA VAL A 145 4.81 -0.51 4.17
C VAL A 145 5.03 0.96 3.90
N GLY A 146 4.94 1.78 4.95
CA GLY A 146 5.20 3.22 4.92
C GLY A 146 6.69 3.58 5.01
N GLU A 147 7.61 2.61 4.88
CA GLU A 147 9.04 2.84 5.04
C GLU A 147 9.37 3.52 6.38
N TYR A 148 8.69 3.05 7.43
CA TYR A 148 8.85 3.62 8.78
C TYR A 148 8.55 5.13 8.83
N GLY A 149 7.41 5.52 8.30
CA GLY A 149 6.92 6.89 8.21
C GLY A 149 7.42 7.67 6.99
N LYS A 150 8.62 7.41 6.46
CA LYS A 150 9.21 8.17 5.35
C LYS A 150 8.37 8.11 4.07
N GLY A 151 7.87 6.94 3.72
CA GLY A 151 7.01 6.74 2.55
C GLY A 151 5.65 7.39 2.74
N VAL A 152 5.13 7.41 3.98
CA VAL A 152 3.86 8.08 4.30
C VAL A 152 4.00 9.59 4.15
N TYR A 153 5.09 10.18 4.67
CA TYR A 153 5.39 11.61 4.48
C TYR A 153 5.51 11.99 3.00
N ARG A 154 6.17 11.15 2.18
CA ARG A 154 6.23 11.39 0.73
C ARG A 154 4.85 11.32 0.08
N ALA A 155 3.99 10.40 0.51
CA ALA A 155 2.61 10.34 0.05
C ALA A 155 1.84 11.60 0.45
N TYR A 156 1.89 11.98 1.73
CA TYR A 156 1.26 13.19 2.25
C TYR A 156 1.69 14.43 1.46
N ASN A 157 3.01 14.66 1.31
CA ASN A 157 3.53 15.80 0.58
C ASN A 157 3.08 15.85 -0.90
N SER A 158 2.81 14.71 -1.51
CA SER A 158 2.30 14.67 -2.88
C SER A 158 0.85 15.16 -3.01
N TYR A 159 0.09 15.16 -1.92
CA TYR A 159 -1.30 15.64 -1.86
C TYR A 159 -1.44 17.02 -1.22
N HIS A 160 -0.61 17.33 -0.21
CA HIS A 160 -0.69 18.53 0.60
C HIS A 160 -0.67 19.85 -0.21
N GLY A 161 -0.02 19.87 -1.37
CA GLY A 161 -0.04 21.04 -2.26
C GLY A 161 -1.28 21.16 -3.15
N HIS A 162 -2.19 20.18 -3.11
CA HIS A 162 -3.36 20.10 -3.98
C HIS A 162 -4.68 20.03 -3.19
N ILE A 163 -4.73 19.25 -2.10
CA ILE A 163 -5.92 19.08 -1.25
C ILE A 163 -5.89 20.12 -0.13
N ASP A 164 -6.99 20.87 0.02
CA ASP A 164 -7.09 22.00 0.96
C ASP A 164 -7.15 21.54 2.43
N ASP A 165 -7.85 20.41 2.70
CA ASP A 165 -8.02 19.82 4.04
C ASP A 165 -7.40 18.42 4.06
N ILE A 166 -6.13 18.35 4.44
CA ILE A 166 -5.40 17.09 4.60
C ILE A 166 -4.66 17.03 5.94
N ASP A 167 -4.91 15.98 6.72
CA ASP A 167 -4.23 15.72 7.99
C ASP A 167 -3.41 14.42 7.93
N LEU A 168 -2.28 14.38 8.65
CA LEU A 168 -1.41 13.22 8.77
C LEU A 168 -1.20 12.87 10.25
N ARG A 169 -1.55 11.63 10.63
CA ARG A 169 -1.34 11.09 11.97
C ARG A 169 -0.42 9.87 11.94
N LEU A 170 0.69 9.97 12.66
CA LEU A 170 1.66 8.88 12.84
C LEU A 170 1.72 8.48 14.31
N TYR A 171 1.66 7.17 14.59
CA TYR A 171 1.58 6.59 15.94
C TYR A 171 2.78 5.70 16.22
#